data_f293ded1ca90608416c9c0f199ad3c23
#
_entry.id   f293ded1ca90608416c9c0f199ad3c23
#
_cell.length_a   1.000
_cell.length_b   1.000
_cell.length_c   1.000
_cell.angle_alpha   90.00
_cell.angle_beta   90.00
_cell.angle_gamma   90.00
#
_symmetry.space_group_name_H-M   'P 1'
#
loop_
_entity.id
_entity.type
_entity.pdbx_description
1 polymer ?
#
loop_
_entity_poly.entity_id
_entity_poly.type
_entity_poly.pdbx_seq_one_letter_code
_entity_poly.pdbx_strand_id
1 'polypeptide(L)'
;MSLRCLLAAATCSIVAMAVSPSFGQSLRYANQGELKSLDPYTLKETTTIAHLAHVYEGLVSRDKDLKIVPALAESFEILEPTRWRFHLRKGVKFHNGDPFTADDVLFSAQRVRSPGSNFLSNVPADAKFSKLDDYTVDVTLDSPNPILIAQWDGWLIMDKKWCEENNSVAPTPASATTPSYTSLHENGTGPFTIESHQPGVKTVFKANPNWWGKPEHNLKEIVFTPIGSAATRVAALLSGEVDVIEPVPIQDIQRVNASGIATVMTGPELRTIFLGMDQARDELLYSNVKGKNPFKDIRVREAFYKAVDVELIKTRVMRGLSTPSALMIAPQLFSLSKDFVREKPDPDGAKKLLAEAGYPDGFEVTMDCPNDRYVNDASICEAVVGMLARIGVKVNLLAQPKAQYFAKVLKPGGFKTSFYLLGWTPASSDSHNVLHDIMGCRDDNNDVTRGEANLGGYCNKQLDALTDKVLIETDAAKRDQLIKQAYEIAIKDYAYIPLHQQALAWGVSKKVKLTQRADNAVLLYWATKTEE
;
A
#
# COMPACT_ATOMS: atom_id res chain seq x y z
N MET A 1 -4.08 76.12 49.77
CA MET A 1 -4.00 75.78 48.30
C MET A 1 -3.23 74.48 48.22
N SER A 2 -3.90 73.35 48.03
CA SER A 2 -3.30 72.04 47.92
C SER A 2 -3.87 71.34 46.70
N LEU A 3 -3.00 71.11 45.74
CA LEU A 3 -3.28 70.44 44.47
C LEU A 3 -3.21 68.91 44.67
N ARG A 4 -4.31 68.19 44.47
CA ARG A 4 -4.36 66.73 44.48
C ARG A 4 -4.19 66.22 43.04
N CYS A 5 -3.11 65.52 42.74
CA CYS A 5 -2.92 64.74 41.51
C CYS A 5 -3.65 63.40 41.63
N LEU A 6 -4.61 63.17 40.71
CA LEU A 6 -5.21 61.86 40.45
C LEU A 6 -4.36 61.13 39.43
N LEU A 7 -3.75 59.98 39.81
CA LEU A 7 -3.19 58.99 38.88
C LEU A 7 -4.31 58.05 38.41
N ALA A 8 -4.62 58.08 37.11
CA ALA A 8 -5.46 57.09 36.47
C ALA A 8 -4.56 55.93 35.96
N ALA A 9 -4.72 54.74 36.54
CA ALA A 9 -4.07 53.55 36.07
C ALA A 9 -4.89 52.97 34.89
N ALA A 10 -4.34 53.03 33.68
CA ALA A 10 -4.92 52.37 32.48
C ALA A 10 -4.47 50.89 32.47
N THR A 11 -5.36 49.99 32.82
CA THR A 11 -5.21 48.56 32.61
C THR A 11 -5.39 48.21 31.13
N CYS A 12 -4.29 47.93 30.44
CA CYS A 12 -4.30 47.43 29.06
C CYS A 12 -4.60 45.92 29.09
N SER A 13 -5.87 45.55 28.83
CA SER A 13 -6.27 44.16 28.65
C SER A 13 -5.79 43.69 27.27
N ILE A 14 -4.74 42.85 27.24
CA ILE A 14 -4.32 42.18 26.01
C ILE A 14 -5.34 41.06 25.76
N VAL A 15 -6.25 41.29 24.83
CA VAL A 15 -7.11 40.25 24.25
C VAL A 15 -6.23 39.43 23.30
N ALA A 16 -5.81 38.25 23.73
CA ALA A 16 -5.22 37.28 22.84
C ALA A 16 -6.31 36.81 21.83
N MET A 17 -6.32 37.39 20.65
CA MET A 17 -7.13 36.87 19.55
C MET A 17 -6.54 35.49 19.18
N ALA A 18 -7.25 34.42 19.51
CA ALA A 18 -7.03 33.12 18.93
C ALA A 18 -7.27 33.24 17.42
N VAL A 19 -6.20 33.24 16.63
CA VAL A 19 -6.30 33.18 15.17
C VAL A 19 -6.77 31.78 14.84
N SER A 20 -8.06 31.61 14.62
CA SER A 20 -8.61 30.39 14.01
C SER A 20 -7.98 30.24 12.62
N PRO A 21 -7.49 29.04 12.26
CA PRO A 21 -6.94 28.83 10.92
C PRO A 21 -8.03 29.14 9.88
N SER A 22 -7.78 30.13 9.03
CA SER A 22 -8.67 30.46 7.92
C SER A 22 -8.43 29.43 6.82
N PHE A 23 -9.31 28.43 6.71
CA PHE A 23 -9.34 27.52 5.57
C PHE A 23 -9.85 28.30 4.34
N GLY A 24 -8.94 28.73 3.47
CA GLY A 24 -9.27 29.57 2.32
C GLY A 24 -9.22 28.86 0.97
N GLN A 25 -8.44 27.80 0.83
CA GLN A 25 -8.04 27.24 -0.45
C GLN A 25 -8.80 25.97 -0.83
N SER A 26 -9.19 25.88 -2.13
CA SER A 26 -9.68 24.65 -2.76
C SER A 26 -8.54 23.96 -3.49
N LEU A 27 -8.30 22.66 -3.23
CA LEU A 27 -7.30 21.85 -3.90
C LEU A 27 -7.98 20.81 -4.78
N ARG A 28 -7.60 20.76 -6.07
CA ARG A 28 -8.15 19.82 -7.06
C ARG A 28 -7.13 18.71 -7.32
N TYR A 29 -7.54 17.48 -7.09
CA TYR A 29 -6.70 16.29 -7.21
C TYR A 29 -7.27 15.31 -8.22
N ALA A 30 -6.43 14.76 -9.09
CA ALA A 30 -6.82 13.70 -9.99
C ALA A 30 -5.86 12.49 -9.89
N ASN A 31 -6.46 11.30 -9.89
CA ASN A 31 -5.78 10.01 -9.88
C ASN A 31 -6.38 9.12 -10.97
N GLN A 32 -5.66 8.07 -11.38
CA GLN A 32 -6.18 7.09 -12.34
C GLN A 32 -7.23 6.15 -11.75
N GLY A 33 -7.23 5.95 -10.43
CA GLY A 33 -8.19 5.12 -9.70
C GLY A 33 -9.43 5.91 -9.29
N GLU A 34 -10.53 5.23 -9.05
CA GLU A 34 -11.76 5.80 -8.50
C GLU A 34 -11.96 5.40 -7.04
N LEU A 35 -12.65 6.25 -6.28
CA LEU A 35 -13.15 5.92 -4.94
C LEU A 35 -14.55 5.30 -5.11
N LYS A 36 -14.62 3.96 -5.08
CA LYS A 36 -15.87 3.21 -5.33
C LYS A 36 -16.80 3.15 -4.13
N SER A 37 -16.24 3.19 -2.92
CA SER A 37 -16.96 3.00 -1.68
C SER A 37 -16.36 3.87 -0.59
N LEU A 38 -17.22 4.42 0.27
CA LEU A 38 -16.83 5.13 1.49
C LEU A 38 -16.73 4.20 2.71
N ASP A 39 -17.12 2.93 2.59
CA ASP A 39 -16.90 1.92 3.64
C ASP A 39 -15.41 1.53 3.68
N PRO A 40 -14.71 1.80 4.79
CA PRO A 40 -13.26 1.64 4.87
C PRO A 40 -12.78 0.18 4.78
N TYR A 41 -13.66 -0.81 4.86
CA TYR A 41 -13.28 -2.21 4.81
C TYR A 41 -13.60 -2.90 3.48
N THR A 42 -14.19 -2.16 2.51
CA THR A 42 -14.58 -2.72 1.21
C THR A 42 -13.40 -3.05 0.32
N LEU A 43 -12.37 -2.18 0.25
CA LEU A 43 -11.28 -2.32 -0.72
C LEU A 43 -9.92 -1.96 -0.13
N LYS A 44 -9.04 -2.96 -0.01
CA LYS A 44 -7.66 -2.80 0.46
C LYS A 44 -6.74 -2.39 -0.69
N GLU A 45 -6.83 -1.13 -1.08
CA GLU A 45 -6.04 -0.51 -2.13
C GLU A 45 -5.47 0.83 -1.65
N THR A 46 -4.20 1.12 -1.95
CA THR A 46 -3.49 2.32 -1.46
C THR A 46 -4.26 3.61 -1.72
N THR A 47 -4.79 3.80 -2.94
CA THR A 47 -5.56 5.01 -3.31
C THR A 47 -6.82 5.14 -2.48
N THR A 48 -7.60 4.06 -2.32
CA THR A 48 -8.83 4.03 -1.51
C THR A 48 -8.52 4.32 -0.05
N ILE A 49 -7.52 3.64 0.53
CA ILE A 49 -7.09 3.86 1.93
C ILE A 49 -6.66 5.32 2.13
N ALA A 50 -5.85 5.87 1.21
CA ALA A 50 -5.38 7.25 1.29
C ALA A 50 -6.54 8.27 1.26
N HIS A 51 -7.56 8.07 0.42
CA HIS A 51 -8.75 8.92 0.41
C HIS A 51 -9.53 8.83 1.72
N LEU A 52 -9.76 7.61 2.20
CA LEU A 52 -10.53 7.39 3.43
C LEU A 52 -9.80 7.82 4.69
N ALA A 53 -8.46 7.86 4.69
CA ALA A 53 -7.65 8.42 5.77
C ALA A 53 -7.82 9.95 5.96
N HIS A 54 -8.49 10.66 5.04
CA HIS A 54 -8.90 12.04 5.26
C HIS A 54 -10.16 12.14 6.16
N VAL A 55 -10.93 11.07 6.22
CA VAL A 55 -12.28 11.01 6.82
C VAL A 55 -12.28 10.17 8.10
N TYR A 56 -11.63 9.03 8.09
CA TYR A 56 -11.53 8.11 9.21
C TYR A 56 -10.11 8.07 9.77
N GLU A 57 -9.99 7.69 11.04
CA GLU A 57 -8.71 7.52 11.70
C GLU A 57 -8.61 6.15 12.36
N GLY A 58 -7.39 5.62 12.50
CA GLY A 58 -7.09 4.41 13.25
C GLY A 58 -6.68 4.72 14.69
N LEU A 59 -6.41 3.67 15.48
CA LEU A 59 -5.82 3.83 16.81
C LEU A 59 -4.40 4.40 16.71
N VAL A 60 -3.68 4.00 15.67
CA VAL A 60 -2.36 4.50 15.29
C VAL A 60 -2.40 5.01 13.85
N SER A 61 -1.42 5.81 13.47
CA SER A 61 -1.23 6.34 12.12
C SER A 61 0.25 6.31 11.77
N ARG A 62 0.60 6.73 10.57
CA ARG A 62 2.00 6.95 10.16
C ARG A 62 2.24 8.42 9.88
N ASP A 63 3.38 8.92 10.38
CA ASP A 63 3.85 10.26 10.07
C ASP A 63 4.39 10.37 8.62
N LYS A 64 4.97 11.51 8.30
CA LYS A 64 5.55 11.83 6.99
C LYS A 64 6.74 10.93 6.62
N ASP A 65 7.39 10.35 7.62
CA ASP A 65 8.54 9.43 7.50
C ASP A 65 8.13 7.96 7.62
N LEU A 66 6.83 7.64 7.61
CA LEU A 66 6.23 6.31 7.76
C LEU A 66 6.44 5.67 9.16
N LYS A 67 6.84 6.44 10.16
CA LYS A 67 6.90 5.96 11.53
C LYS A 67 5.50 5.88 12.12
N ILE A 68 5.26 4.82 12.88
CA ILE A 68 3.99 4.67 13.60
C ILE A 68 3.93 5.71 14.71
N VAL A 69 2.82 6.43 14.76
CA VAL A 69 2.53 7.46 15.75
C VAL A 69 1.13 7.25 16.35
N PRO A 70 0.91 7.67 17.61
CA PRO A 70 -0.41 7.71 18.21
C PRO A 70 -1.42 8.52 17.38
N ALA A 71 -2.68 8.02 17.30
CA ALA A 71 -3.80 8.73 16.66
C ALA A 71 -5.01 8.74 17.61
N LEU A 72 -6.07 7.93 17.37
CA LEU A 72 -7.19 7.81 18.30
C LEU A 72 -6.80 7.15 19.63
N ALA A 73 -5.76 6.33 19.68
CA ALA A 73 -5.05 6.03 20.93
C ALA A 73 -4.00 7.13 21.18
N GLU A 74 -4.05 7.81 22.32
CA GLU A 74 -3.05 8.80 22.69
C GLU A 74 -1.72 8.15 23.15
N SER A 75 -1.81 6.89 23.63
CA SER A 75 -0.65 6.06 23.96
C SER A 75 -1.03 4.57 23.93
N PHE A 76 -0.02 3.72 23.86
CA PHE A 76 -0.16 2.28 24.03
C PHE A 76 1.08 1.71 24.73
N GLU A 77 0.90 0.59 25.42
CA GLU A 77 1.96 -0.10 26.12
C GLU A 77 1.84 -1.62 25.99
N ILE A 78 2.98 -2.30 26.00
CA ILE A 78 3.05 -3.76 26.01
C ILE A 78 3.17 -4.18 27.49
N LEU A 79 2.08 -4.69 28.06
CA LEU A 79 2.06 -5.17 29.44
C LEU A 79 2.77 -6.52 29.59
N GLU A 80 2.56 -7.38 28.59
CA GLU A 80 3.14 -8.72 28.44
C GLU A 80 3.37 -8.98 26.95
N PRO A 81 4.23 -9.91 26.53
CA PRO A 81 4.47 -10.19 25.11
C PRO A 81 3.20 -10.47 24.28
N THR A 82 2.14 -10.93 24.94
CA THR A 82 0.83 -11.25 24.34
C THR A 82 -0.27 -10.29 24.75
N ARG A 83 0.03 -9.21 25.49
CA ARG A 83 -0.98 -8.29 25.99
C ARG A 83 -0.59 -6.83 25.83
N TRP A 84 -1.40 -6.12 25.09
CA TRP A 84 -1.25 -4.69 24.80
C TRP A 84 -2.36 -3.91 25.47
N ARG A 85 -2.06 -2.69 25.95
CA ARG A 85 -3.05 -1.72 26.44
C ARG A 85 -3.00 -0.46 25.61
N PHE A 86 -4.19 0.03 25.25
CA PHE A 86 -4.39 1.25 24.48
C PHE A 86 -5.19 2.24 25.30
N HIS A 87 -4.63 3.45 25.50
CA HIS A 87 -5.31 4.57 26.12
C HIS A 87 -5.91 5.45 25.03
N LEU A 88 -7.23 5.52 24.99
CA LEU A 88 -7.96 6.24 23.94
C LEU A 88 -8.02 7.73 24.25
N ARG A 89 -7.99 8.53 23.20
CA ARG A 89 -8.07 9.98 23.28
C ARG A 89 -9.47 10.42 23.70
N LYS A 90 -9.55 11.23 24.76
CA LYS A 90 -10.81 11.77 25.27
C LYS A 90 -11.27 12.97 24.47
N GLY A 91 -12.58 13.16 24.36
CA GLY A 91 -13.19 14.31 23.72
C GLY A 91 -13.22 14.29 22.19
N VAL A 92 -12.74 13.21 21.56
CA VAL A 92 -12.89 12.98 20.11
C VAL A 92 -14.36 12.72 19.80
N LYS A 93 -14.84 13.29 18.69
CA LYS A 93 -16.19 13.09 18.18
C LYS A 93 -16.17 12.63 16.73
N PHE A 94 -17.09 11.76 16.39
CA PHE A 94 -17.42 11.47 15.01
C PHE A 94 -18.05 12.70 14.33
N HIS A 95 -18.12 12.70 13.01
CA HIS A 95 -18.61 13.83 12.23
C HIS A 95 -20.10 14.17 12.52
N ASN A 96 -20.90 13.17 12.91
CA ASN A 96 -22.28 13.36 13.36
C ASN A 96 -22.39 13.94 14.80
N GLY A 97 -21.27 14.05 15.52
CA GLY A 97 -21.19 14.58 16.89
C GLY A 97 -21.21 13.51 18.00
N ASP A 98 -21.38 12.24 17.68
CA ASP A 98 -21.31 11.15 18.65
C ASP A 98 -19.89 11.02 19.24
N PRO A 99 -19.74 10.68 20.54
CA PRO A 99 -18.43 10.55 21.17
C PRO A 99 -17.73 9.26 20.73
N PHE A 100 -16.43 9.34 20.46
CA PHE A 100 -15.58 8.17 20.26
C PHE A 100 -15.25 7.51 21.61
N THR A 101 -15.42 6.19 21.72
CA THR A 101 -15.17 5.40 22.92
C THR A 101 -14.59 4.01 22.60
N ALA A 102 -14.29 3.25 23.64
CA ALA A 102 -13.85 1.86 23.54
C ALA A 102 -14.87 0.94 22.84
N ASP A 103 -16.17 1.25 22.93
CA ASP A 103 -17.22 0.46 22.26
C ASP A 103 -17.06 0.49 20.74
N ASP A 104 -16.61 1.61 20.17
CA ASP A 104 -16.34 1.78 18.73
C ASP A 104 -15.12 0.97 18.29
N VAL A 105 -14.10 0.88 19.15
CA VAL A 105 -12.92 0.05 18.91
C VAL A 105 -13.29 -1.43 18.87
N LEU A 106 -14.04 -1.91 19.87
CA LEU A 106 -14.49 -3.30 19.93
C LEU A 106 -15.38 -3.65 18.74
N PHE A 107 -16.32 -2.77 18.39
CA PHE A 107 -17.18 -2.91 17.22
C PHE A 107 -16.36 -2.97 15.93
N SER A 108 -15.41 -2.05 15.74
CA SER A 108 -14.57 -2.01 14.56
C SER A 108 -13.66 -3.23 14.43
N ALA A 109 -13.17 -3.78 15.57
CA ALA A 109 -12.40 -5.02 15.60
C ALA A 109 -13.25 -6.24 15.20
N GLN A 110 -14.52 -6.27 15.57
CA GLN A 110 -15.44 -7.31 15.13
C GLN A 110 -15.80 -7.15 13.64
N ARG A 111 -16.10 -5.92 13.21
CA ARG A 111 -16.52 -5.60 11.85
C ARG A 111 -15.43 -5.88 10.82
N VAL A 112 -14.17 -5.51 11.09
CA VAL A 112 -13.05 -5.74 10.16
C VAL A 112 -12.77 -7.23 9.95
N ARG A 113 -13.11 -8.09 10.92
CA ARG A 113 -12.97 -9.55 10.84
C ARG A 113 -14.23 -10.26 10.31
N SER A 114 -15.27 -9.52 9.95
CA SER A 114 -16.52 -10.09 9.43
C SER A 114 -16.41 -10.44 7.94
N PRO A 115 -17.20 -11.43 7.47
CA PRO A 115 -17.30 -11.74 6.05
C PRO A 115 -17.60 -10.48 5.21
N GLY A 116 -16.93 -10.34 4.08
CA GLY A 116 -17.06 -9.18 3.18
C GLY A 116 -15.98 -8.13 3.37
N SER A 117 -15.23 -8.16 4.48
CA SER A 117 -14.06 -7.30 4.68
C SER A 117 -12.87 -7.75 3.84
N ASN A 118 -12.18 -6.80 3.22
CA ASN A 118 -10.87 -7.03 2.58
C ASN A 118 -9.69 -6.76 3.54
N PHE A 119 -9.97 -6.52 4.82
CA PHE A 119 -8.97 -6.18 5.85
C PHE A 119 -8.85 -7.25 6.95
N LEU A 120 -9.28 -8.48 6.67
CA LEU A 120 -9.28 -9.59 7.65
C LEU A 120 -7.92 -9.78 8.32
N SER A 121 -6.82 -9.64 7.57
CA SER A 121 -5.45 -9.82 8.07
C SER A 121 -4.92 -8.66 8.91
N ASN A 122 -5.62 -7.50 8.94
CA ASN A 122 -5.15 -6.34 9.72
C ASN A 122 -5.31 -6.57 11.23
N VAL A 123 -6.38 -7.26 11.64
CA VAL A 123 -6.60 -7.60 13.06
C VAL A 123 -6.54 -9.12 13.20
N PRO A 124 -5.53 -9.68 13.90
CA PRO A 124 -5.38 -11.11 14.07
C PRO A 124 -6.65 -11.79 14.57
N ALA A 125 -6.94 -12.98 14.07
CA ALA A 125 -8.18 -13.70 14.40
C ALA A 125 -8.26 -14.09 15.88
N ASP A 126 -7.12 -14.35 16.53
CA ASP A 126 -6.96 -14.66 17.94
C ASP A 126 -6.99 -13.42 18.86
N ALA A 127 -6.94 -12.20 18.29
CA ALA A 127 -6.95 -10.97 19.08
C ALA A 127 -8.27 -10.80 19.83
N LYS A 128 -8.18 -10.76 21.15
CA LYS A 128 -9.30 -10.57 22.08
C LYS A 128 -9.25 -9.14 22.63
N PHE A 129 -10.29 -8.37 22.35
CA PHE A 129 -10.44 -6.99 22.78
C PHE A 129 -11.30 -6.94 24.05
N SER A 130 -10.82 -6.25 25.07
CA SER A 130 -11.50 -6.08 26.36
C SER A 130 -11.57 -4.59 26.70
N LYS A 131 -12.79 -4.10 26.87
CA LYS A 131 -13.05 -2.75 27.39
C LYS A 131 -12.84 -2.77 28.91
N LEU A 132 -11.90 -1.96 29.41
CA LEU A 132 -11.72 -1.74 30.86
C LEU A 132 -12.55 -0.57 31.34
N ASP A 133 -12.60 0.49 30.56
CA ASP A 133 -13.47 1.66 30.71
C ASP A 133 -13.70 2.30 29.34
N ASP A 134 -14.40 3.44 29.27
CA ASP A 134 -14.73 4.09 27.99
C ASP A 134 -13.51 4.54 27.18
N TYR A 135 -12.33 4.62 27.79
CA TYR A 135 -11.11 5.12 27.16
C TYR A 135 -9.90 4.21 27.35
N THR A 136 -10.12 2.95 27.77
CA THR A 136 -9.04 1.97 27.93
C THR A 136 -9.43 0.63 27.36
N VAL A 137 -8.62 0.11 26.43
CA VAL A 137 -8.82 -1.18 25.76
C VAL A 137 -7.59 -2.04 25.93
N ASP A 138 -7.75 -3.25 26.43
CA ASP A 138 -6.73 -4.30 26.40
C ASP A 138 -6.95 -5.21 25.19
N VAL A 139 -5.83 -5.59 24.54
CA VAL A 139 -5.80 -6.56 23.47
C VAL A 139 -4.89 -7.71 23.86
N THR A 140 -5.44 -8.92 23.90
CA THR A 140 -4.72 -10.14 24.24
C THR A 140 -4.64 -11.05 23.03
N LEU A 141 -3.48 -11.63 22.78
CA LEU A 141 -3.16 -12.54 21.69
C LEU A 141 -2.77 -13.90 22.27
N ASP A 142 -2.91 -14.97 21.50
CA ASP A 142 -2.49 -16.32 21.90
C ASP A 142 -0.95 -16.49 21.79
N SER A 143 -0.29 -15.65 20.97
CA SER A 143 1.18 -15.59 20.81
C SER A 143 1.67 -14.15 20.73
N PRO A 144 2.96 -13.86 21.06
CA PRO A 144 3.54 -12.53 20.86
C PRO A 144 3.40 -12.07 19.41
N ASN A 145 3.12 -10.78 19.22
CA ASN A 145 3.09 -10.18 17.88
C ASN A 145 3.73 -8.77 17.94
N PRO A 146 5.04 -8.65 17.70
CA PRO A 146 5.75 -7.37 17.78
C PRO A 146 5.36 -6.38 16.69
N ILE A 147 4.70 -6.84 15.61
CA ILE A 147 4.25 -5.98 14.50
C ILE A 147 2.74 -5.68 14.55
N LEU A 148 2.06 -5.98 15.65
CA LEU A 148 0.60 -5.80 15.79
C LEU A 148 0.15 -4.41 15.33
N ILE A 149 0.77 -3.36 15.87
CA ILE A 149 0.42 -1.97 15.50
C ILE A 149 0.75 -1.62 14.05
N ALA A 150 1.76 -2.29 13.45
CA ALA A 150 2.08 -2.13 12.04
C ALA A 150 1.05 -2.82 11.12
N GLN A 151 0.48 -3.93 11.57
CA GLN A 151 -0.64 -4.60 10.88
C GLN A 151 -1.92 -3.75 10.92
N TRP A 152 -2.09 -2.88 11.93
CA TRP A 152 -3.24 -1.99 12.08
C TRP A 152 -3.19 -0.75 11.20
N ASP A 153 -2.12 -0.55 10.43
CA ASP A 153 -2.08 0.50 9.42
C ASP A 153 -3.23 0.32 8.42
N GLY A 154 -4.05 1.37 8.28
CA GLY A 154 -5.27 1.32 7.48
C GLY A 154 -6.47 0.63 8.13
N TRP A 155 -6.36 0.13 9.37
CA TRP A 155 -7.54 -0.28 10.15
C TRP A 155 -8.18 0.98 10.77
N LEU A 156 -9.22 1.47 10.12
CA LEU A 156 -9.91 2.72 10.45
C LEU A 156 -11.10 2.43 11.36
N ILE A 157 -11.28 3.24 12.40
CA ILE A 157 -12.34 3.05 13.39
C ILE A 157 -13.66 3.66 12.91
N MET A 158 -14.75 2.95 13.13
CA MET A 158 -16.11 3.36 12.75
C MET A 158 -17.00 3.52 13.99
N ASP A 159 -17.93 4.44 13.89
CA ASP A 159 -18.97 4.65 14.89
C ASP A 159 -19.96 3.47 14.93
N LYS A 160 -19.98 2.77 16.06
CA LYS A 160 -20.86 1.63 16.30
C LYS A 160 -22.33 2.00 16.15
N LYS A 161 -22.76 3.05 16.86
CA LYS A 161 -24.16 3.48 16.90
C LYS A 161 -24.65 3.85 15.50
N TRP A 162 -23.87 4.65 14.77
CA TRP A 162 -24.20 5.06 13.40
C TRP A 162 -24.30 3.86 12.46
N CYS A 163 -23.42 2.86 12.57
CA CYS A 163 -23.47 1.65 11.77
C CYS A 163 -24.74 0.81 12.09
N GLU A 164 -25.10 0.72 13.39
CA GLU A 164 -26.29 -0.01 13.83
C GLU A 164 -27.58 0.68 13.33
N GLU A 165 -27.69 2.00 13.48
CA GLU A 165 -28.84 2.80 13.05
C GLU A 165 -29.06 2.75 11.52
N ASN A 166 -27.99 2.53 10.75
CA ASN A 166 -28.04 2.51 9.28
C ASN A 166 -27.92 1.09 8.69
N ASN A 167 -28.14 0.04 9.48
CA ASN A 167 -28.07 -1.36 9.05
C ASN A 167 -26.76 -1.74 8.36
N SER A 168 -25.63 -1.20 8.84
CA SER A 168 -24.30 -1.32 8.25
C SER A 168 -23.29 -1.97 9.19
N VAL A 169 -23.75 -2.88 10.06
CA VAL A 169 -22.92 -3.62 11.02
C VAL A 169 -21.89 -4.50 10.30
N ALA A 170 -22.26 -5.08 9.16
CA ALA A 170 -21.32 -5.82 8.31
C ALA A 170 -20.67 -4.91 7.25
N PRO A 171 -19.39 -5.16 6.88
CA PRO A 171 -18.75 -4.43 5.78
C PRO A 171 -19.37 -4.81 4.43
N THR A 172 -19.29 -3.88 3.47
CA THR A 172 -19.77 -4.12 2.11
C THR A 172 -18.70 -4.89 1.34
N PRO A 173 -18.99 -6.09 0.79
CA PRO A 173 -18.05 -6.80 -0.05
C PRO A 173 -17.71 -5.99 -1.32
N ALA A 174 -16.46 -6.05 -1.78
CA ALA A 174 -16.03 -5.39 -3.03
C ALA A 174 -16.78 -5.91 -4.28
N SER A 175 -17.35 -7.12 -4.21
CA SER A 175 -18.18 -7.73 -5.26
C SER A 175 -19.66 -7.33 -5.18
N ALA A 176 -20.08 -6.57 -4.19
CA ALA A 176 -21.47 -6.15 -4.05
C ALA A 176 -21.91 -5.29 -5.24
N THR A 177 -23.05 -5.63 -5.83
CA THR A 177 -23.66 -4.90 -6.95
C THR A 177 -24.61 -3.81 -6.49
N THR A 178 -25.09 -3.91 -5.24
CA THR A 178 -25.95 -2.90 -4.61
C THR A 178 -25.15 -2.18 -3.53
N PRO A 179 -25.07 -0.84 -3.57
CA PRO A 179 -24.40 -0.08 -2.53
C PRO A 179 -25.09 -0.26 -1.17
N SER A 180 -24.32 -0.39 -0.10
CA SER A 180 -24.81 -0.24 1.26
C SER A 180 -24.87 1.24 1.64
N TYR A 181 -25.45 1.55 2.80
CA TYR A 181 -25.45 2.91 3.31
C TYR A 181 -24.03 3.46 3.50
N THR A 182 -23.14 2.67 4.11
CA THR A 182 -21.72 3.03 4.33
C THR A 182 -20.89 3.14 3.05
N SER A 183 -21.35 2.56 1.93
CA SER A 183 -20.68 2.74 0.64
C SER A 183 -20.85 4.14 0.07
N LEU A 184 -21.92 4.86 0.45
CA LEU A 184 -22.30 6.17 -0.08
C LEU A 184 -22.23 7.28 0.96
N HIS A 185 -22.15 6.95 2.25
CA HIS A 185 -22.11 7.88 3.37
C HIS A 185 -20.94 7.56 4.29
N GLU A 186 -20.43 8.58 4.94
CA GLU A 186 -19.34 8.45 5.91
C GLU A 186 -19.75 9.00 7.28
N ASN A 187 -19.08 8.52 8.33
CA ASN A 187 -19.11 9.11 9.64
C ASN A 187 -17.80 8.77 10.36
N GLY A 188 -16.74 9.49 10.03
CA GLY A 188 -15.42 9.33 10.62
C GLY A 188 -15.11 10.33 11.72
N THR A 189 -13.85 10.37 12.13
CA THR A 189 -13.30 11.31 13.12
C THR A 189 -12.29 12.27 12.52
N GLY A 190 -12.00 12.14 11.22
CA GLY A 190 -10.86 12.72 10.54
C GLY A 190 -10.95 14.23 10.26
N PRO A 191 -9.85 14.79 9.69
CA PRO A 191 -9.73 16.22 9.41
C PRO A 191 -10.64 16.73 8.29
N PHE A 192 -11.27 15.84 7.53
CA PHE A 192 -12.23 16.20 6.47
C PHE A 192 -13.50 15.36 6.58
N THR A 193 -14.63 15.94 6.21
CA THR A 193 -15.92 15.29 5.97
C THR A 193 -16.16 15.16 4.47
N ILE A 194 -17.10 14.33 4.03
CA ILE A 194 -17.53 14.27 2.63
C ILE A 194 -18.81 15.07 2.40
N GLU A 195 -18.72 16.13 1.60
CA GLU A 195 -19.87 16.93 1.19
C GLU A 195 -20.68 16.23 0.09
N SER A 196 -19.99 15.59 -0.86
CA SER A 196 -20.64 14.84 -1.93
C SER A 196 -19.73 13.74 -2.47
N HIS A 197 -20.33 12.61 -2.82
CA HIS A 197 -19.65 11.47 -3.41
C HIS A 197 -20.48 10.91 -4.57
N GLN A 198 -19.89 10.92 -5.76
CA GLN A 198 -20.43 10.32 -6.97
C GLN A 198 -19.37 9.34 -7.49
N PRO A 199 -19.53 8.02 -7.26
CA PRO A 199 -18.57 7.00 -7.68
C PRO A 199 -18.18 7.14 -9.15
N GLY A 200 -16.88 7.09 -9.45
CA GLY A 200 -16.35 7.25 -10.82
C GLY A 200 -16.42 8.66 -11.41
N VAL A 201 -17.01 9.63 -10.74
CA VAL A 201 -17.20 10.99 -11.25
C VAL A 201 -16.45 12.02 -10.41
N LYS A 202 -16.82 12.18 -9.14
CA LYS A 202 -16.25 13.21 -8.27
C LYS A 202 -16.54 12.95 -6.80
N THR A 203 -15.57 13.26 -5.93
CA THR A 203 -15.76 13.31 -4.48
C THR A 203 -15.28 14.67 -3.96
N VAL A 204 -16.09 15.33 -3.15
CA VAL A 204 -15.75 16.61 -2.52
C VAL A 204 -15.60 16.42 -1.01
N PHE A 205 -14.41 16.71 -0.52
CA PHE A 205 -14.09 16.71 0.89
C PHE A 205 -14.10 18.15 1.41
N LYS A 206 -14.68 18.36 2.58
CA LYS A 206 -14.68 19.67 3.30
C LYS A 206 -13.83 19.57 4.55
N ALA A 207 -13.06 20.58 4.83
CA ALA A 207 -12.31 20.65 6.09
C ALA A 207 -13.26 20.56 7.28
N ASN A 208 -12.94 19.69 8.24
CA ASN A 208 -13.68 19.54 9.49
C ASN A 208 -13.19 20.60 10.52
N PRO A 209 -13.97 21.66 10.80
CA PRO A 209 -13.55 22.69 11.75
C PRO A 209 -13.54 22.19 13.21
N ASN A 210 -14.19 21.06 13.47
CA ASN A 210 -14.29 20.44 14.79
C ASN A 210 -13.34 19.27 14.99
N TRP A 211 -12.38 19.08 14.06
CA TRP A 211 -11.40 18.00 14.21
C TRP A 211 -10.59 18.19 15.50
N TRP A 212 -10.40 17.11 16.22
CA TRP A 212 -9.71 17.09 17.52
C TRP A 212 -8.21 17.44 17.43
N GLY A 213 -7.61 17.22 16.24
CA GLY A 213 -6.20 17.49 15.99
C GLY A 213 -5.91 18.92 15.59
N LYS A 214 -4.63 19.21 15.32
CA LYS A 214 -4.22 20.52 14.79
C LYS A 214 -4.02 20.40 13.27
N PRO A 215 -4.80 21.11 12.45
CA PRO A 215 -4.63 21.07 11.00
C PRO A 215 -3.24 21.54 10.56
N GLU A 216 -2.59 20.75 9.69
CA GLU A 216 -1.34 21.10 9.02
C GLU A 216 -1.59 21.60 7.57
N HIS A 217 -2.84 21.78 7.20
CA HIS A 217 -3.27 22.29 5.89
C HIS A 217 -3.99 23.65 6.02
N ASN A 218 -4.12 24.36 4.90
CA ASN A 218 -4.93 25.57 4.78
C ASN A 218 -6.11 25.41 3.81
N LEU A 219 -6.52 24.17 3.57
CA LEU A 219 -7.56 23.82 2.61
C LEU A 219 -8.96 23.94 3.25
N LYS A 220 -9.90 24.56 2.54
CA LYS A 220 -11.34 24.50 2.87
C LYS A 220 -12.01 23.27 2.28
N GLU A 221 -11.49 22.81 1.12
CA GLU A 221 -12.01 21.65 0.41
C GLU A 221 -10.93 20.96 -0.44
N ILE A 222 -11.16 19.67 -0.71
CA ILE A 222 -10.44 18.88 -1.71
C ILE A 222 -11.47 18.36 -2.70
N VAL A 223 -11.26 18.62 -3.98
CA VAL A 223 -12.08 18.08 -5.06
C VAL A 223 -11.30 16.98 -5.77
N PHE A 224 -11.73 15.76 -5.55
CA PHE A 224 -11.14 14.58 -6.22
C PHE A 224 -11.92 14.23 -7.48
N THR A 225 -11.22 14.05 -8.60
CA THR A 225 -11.78 13.62 -9.88
C THR A 225 -10.95 12.46 -10.44
N PRO A 226 -11.52 11.26 -10.64
CA PRO A 226 -10.80 10.17 -11.28
C PRO A 226 -10.59 10.48 -12.77
N ILE A 227 -9.34 10.46 -13.23
CA ILE A 227 -8.97 10.64 -14.64
C ILE A 227 -8.09 9.46 -15.07
N GLY A 228 -8.68 8.42 -15.64
CA GLY A 228 -7.99 7.19 -16.04
C GLY A 228 -6.94 7.41 -17.14
N SER A 229 -7.23 8.27 -18.14
CA SER A 229 -6.30 8.60 -19.21
C SER A 229 -5.11 9.41 -18.71
N ALA A 230 -3.90 8.87 -18.81
CA ALA A 230 -2.67 9.55 -18.40
C ALA A 230 -2.44 10.87 -19.16
N ALA A 231 -2.70 10.88 -20.47
CA ALA A 231 -2.55 12.09 -21.30
C ALA A 231 -3.52 13.20 -20.87
N THR A 232 -4.79 12.83 -20.60
CA THR A 232 -5.82 13.77 -20.12
C THR A 232 -5.45 14.30 -18.74
N ARG A 233 -4.95 13.43 -17.85
CA ARG A 233 -4.54 13.80 -16.49
C ARG A 233 -3.37 14.80 -16.51
N VAL A 234 -2.35 14.57 -17.34
CA VAL A 234 -1.23 15.51 -17.53
C VAL A 234 -1.71 16.82 -18.15
N ALA A 235 -2.60 16.78 -19.14
CA ALA A 235 -3.17 17.99 -19.75
C ALA A 235 -3.95 18.83 -18.72
N ALA A 236 -4.76 18.20 -17.86
CA ALA A 236 -5.50 18.88 -16.79
C ALA A 236 -4.57 19.59 -15.77
N LEU A 237 -3.41 19.02 -15.45
CA LEU A 237 -2.41 19.67 -14.62
C LEU A 237 -1.79 20.89 -15.34
N LEU A 238 -1.42 20.72 -16.61
CA LEU A 238 -0.76 21.77 -17.39
C LEU A 238 -1.70 22.92 -17.78
N SER A 239 -3.01 22.69 -17.83
CA SER A 239 -4.02 23.74 -18.01
C SER A 239 -4.39 24.44 -16.71
N GLY A 240 -3.97 23.88 -15.56
CA GLY A 240 -4.39 24.38 -14.25
C GLY A 240 -5.82 23.96 -13.87
N GLU A 241 -6.43 23.01 -14.55
CA GLU A 241 -7.72 22.43 -14.18
C GLU A 241 -7.63 21.64 -12.88
N VAL A 242 -6.50 20.94 -12.66
CA VAL A 242 -6.18 20.26 -11.40
C VAL A 242 -4.84 20.74 -10.84
N ASP A 243 -4.67 20.63 -9.54
CA ASP A 243 -3.49 21.11 -8.82
C ASP A 243 -2.47 19.98 -8.54
N VAL A 244 -2.96 18.75 -8.39
CA VAL A 244 -2.15 17.55 -8.12
C VAL A 244 -2.64 16.40 -8.99
N ILE A 245 -1.71 15.64 -9.56
CA ILE A 245 -2.00 14.39 -10.28
C ILE A 245 -1.09 13.25 -9.82
N GLU A 246 -1.61 12.03 -9.79
CA GLU A 246 -0.86 10.80 -9.55
C GLU A 246 -1.46 9.64 -10.38
N PRO A 247 -0.61 8.84 -11.07
CA PRO A 247 0.79 9.09 -11.40
C PRO A 247 0.98 10.00 -12.63
N VAL A 248 2.17 10.61 -12.74
CA VAL A 248 2.66 11.18 -13.99
C VAL A 248 3.40 10.09 -14.77
N PRO A 249 3.11 9.87 -16.06
CA PRO A 249 3.93 8.99 -16.89
C PRO A 249 5.38 9.47 -16.92
N ILE A 250 6.34 8.57 -16.77
CA ILE A 250 7.76 8.95 -16.70
C ILE A 250 8.27 9.65 -17.96
N GLN A 251 7.67 9.39 -19.12
CA GLN A 251 7.96 10.09 -20.37
C GLN A 251 7.51 11.56 -20.38
N ASP A 252 6.55 11.92 -19.53
CA ASP A 252 5.99 13.28 -19.45
C ASP A 252 6.67 14.15 -18.37
N ILE A 253 7.53 13.59 -17.53
CA ILE A 253 8.17 14.30 -16.41
C ILE A 253 8.90 15.54 -16.89
N GLN A 254 9.71 15.40 -17.95
CA GLN A 254 10.46 16.54 -18.50
C GLN A 254 9.52 17.64 -19.01
N ARG A 255 8.43 17.28 -19.70
CA ARG A 255 7.42 18.23 -20.21
C ARG A 255 6.74 18.98 -19.07
N VAL A 256 6.33 18.27 -18.01
CA VAL A 256 5.70 18.89 -16.83
C VAL A 256 6.68 19.85 -16.14
N ASN A 257 7.93 19.43 -15.90
CA ASN A 257 8.94 20.28 -15.26
C ASN A 257 9.29 21.51 -16.08
N ALA A 258 9.30 21.40 -17.41
CA ALA A 258 9.58 22.52 -18.32
C ALA A 258 8.39 23.49 -18.47
N SER A 259 7.19 23.15 -18.01
CA SER A 259 5.97 23.97 -18.16
C SER A 259 6.02 25.31 -17.42
N GLY A 260 6.85 25.41 -16.39
CA GLY A 260 6.93 26.60 -15.53
C GLY A 260 5.85 26.69 -14.44
N ILE A 261 4.74 25.91 -14.53
CA ILE A 261 3.57 25.99 -13.62
C ILE A 261 3.47 24.79 -12.67
N ALA A 262 4.07 23.66 -12.99
CA ALA A 262 4.05 22.45 -12.19
C ALA A 262 5.45 21.83 -12.11
N THR A 263 5.63 20.92 -11.15
CA THR A 263 6.83 20.09 -11.00
C THR A 263 6.41 18.65 -10.76
N VAL A 264 7.29 17.70 -11.08
CA VAL A 264 7.08 16.30 -10.74
C VAL A 264 7.96 15.94 -9.55
N MET A 265 7.31 15.55 -8.45
CA MET A 265 8.00 14.95 -7.31
C MET A 265 8.27 13.49 -7.64
N THR A 266 9.51 13.05 -7.47
CA THR A 266 9.95 11.68 -7.73
C THR A 266 10.66 11.11 -6.51
N GLY A 267 10.53 9.80 -6.30
CA GLY A 267 11.18 9.09 -5.19
C GLY A 267 11.00 7.58 -5.34
N PRO A 268 11.71 6.77 -4.55
CA PRO A 268 11.50 5.33 -4.52
C PRO A 268 10.18 5.01 -3.80
N GLU A 269 9.38 4.13 -4.39
CA GLU A 269 8.21 3.54 -3.73
C GLU A 269 8.62 2.29 -2.94
N LEU A 270 7.89 1.96 -1.87
CA LEU A 270 8.09 0.69 -1.14
C LEU A 270 7.69 -0.54 -1.96
N ARG A 271 7.08 -0.34 -3.12
CA ARG A 271 6.68 -1.42 -4.02
C ARG A 271 7.88 -2.03 -4.74
N THR A 272 8.03 -3.33 -4.60
CA THR A 272 8.97 -4.11 -5.41
C THR A 272 8.23 -4.73 -6.59
N ILE A 273 8.70 -4.47 -7.81
CA ILE A 273 8.26 -5.14 -9.04
C ILE A 273 9.12 -6.38 -9.25
N PHE A 274 8.49 -7.50 -9.60
CA PHE A 274 9.15 -8.78 -9.74
C PHE A 274 8.47 -9.69 -10.75
N LEU A 275 9.19 -10.74 -11.15
CA LEU A 275 8.64 -11.82 -11.97
C LEU A 275 8.49 -13.08 -11.12
N GLY A 276 7.41 -13.79 -11.34
CA GLY A 276 7.16 -15.08 -10.70
C GLY A 276 6.89 -16.18 -11.72
N MET A 277 7.13 -17.40 -11.31
CA MET A 277 7.07 -18.63 -12.11
C MET A 277 6.16 -19.65 -11.44
N ASP A 278 5.34 -20.35 -12.21
CA ASP A 278 4.54 -21.46 -11.68
C ASP A 278 5.44 -22.65 -11.34
N GLN A 279 5.63 -22.89 -10.06
CA GLN A 279 6.47 -23.96 -9.52
C GLN A 279 5.63 -25.10 -8.92
N ALA A 280 4.30 -24.96 -8.88
CA ALA A 280 3.40 -25.90 -8.23
C ALA A 280 2.89 -27.00 -9.17
N ARG A 281 2.43 -26.63 -10.36
CA ARG A 281 1.81 -27.58 -11.29
C ARG A 281 2.82 -28.61 -11.83
N ASP A 282 2.35 -29.81 -12.14
CA ASP A 282 3.19 -30.83 -12.78
C ASP A 282 3.45 -30.53 -14.27
N GLU A 283 2.53 -29.83 -14.92
CA GLU A 283 2.65 -29.28 -16.27
C GLU A 283 2.20 -27.83 -16.30
N LEU A 284 2.92 -26.97 -17.01
CA LEU A 284 2.55 -25.57 -17.17
C LEU A 284 1.26 -25.43 -18.02
N LEU A 285 0.37 -24.53 -17.61
CA LEU A 285 -0.88 -24.28 -18.34
C LEU A 285 -0.62 -23.72 -19.74
N TYR A 286 0.40 -22.88 -19.89
CA TYR A 286 0.65 -22.11 -21.09
C TYR A 286 2.10 -22.23 -21.54
N SER A 287 2.47 -23.46 -22.02
CA SER A 287 3.80 -23.80 -22.55
C SER A 287 3.67 -24.87 -23.64
N ASN A 288 4.68 -24.93 -24.51
CA ASN A 288 4.84 -26.03 -25.46
C ASN A 288 5.43 -27.29 -24.83
N VAL A 289 6.00 -27.20 -23.62
CA VAL A 289 6.52 -28.35 -22.88
C VAL A 289 5.36 -29.12 -22.27
N LYS A 290 5.26 -30.42 -22.62
CA LYS A 290 4.20 -31.31 -22.15
C LYS A 290 4.72 -32.37 -21.18
N GLY A 291 3.86 -32.79 -20.25
CA GLY A 291 4.15 -33.83 -19.26
C GLY A 291 5.13 -33.41 -18.15
N LYS A 292 5.61 -32.17 -18.13
CA LYS A 292 6.50 -31.65 -17.08
C LYS A 292 6.42 -30.13 -16.99
N ASN A 293 6.88 -29.62 -15.86
CA ASN A 293 7.00 -28.20 -15.59
C ASN A 293 8.48 -27.78 -15.53
N PRO A 294 8.98 -27.01 -16.52
CA PRO A 294 10.37 -26.54 -16.52
C PRO A 294 10.75 -25.77 -15.26
N PHE A 295 9.84 -24.97 -14.67
CA PHE A 295 10.14 -24.16 -13.49
C PHE A 295 10.27 -24.94 -12.18
N LYS A 296 9.98 -26.24 -12.15
CA LYS A 296 10.35 -27.10 -11.01
C LYS A 296 11.87 -27.34 -10.93
N ASP A 297 12.58 -27.24 -12.06
CA ASP A 297 14.03 -27.35 -12.09
C ASP A 297 14.67 -26.00 -11.71
N ILE A 298 15.47 -26.00 -10.65
CA ILE A 298 16.16 -24.80 -10.16
C ILE A 298 17.08 -24.19 -11.22
N ARG A 299 17.70 -24.99 -12.10
CA ARG A 299 18.59 -24.51 -13.17
C ARG A 299 17.83 -23.66 -14.18
N VAL A 300 16.56 -23.99 -14.44
CA VAL A 300 15.69 -23.17 -15.31
C VAL A 300 15.35 -21.83 -14.64
N ARG A 301 15.04 -21.85 -13.34
CA ARG A 301 14.77 -20.60 -12.61
C ARG A 301 16.00 -19.71 -12.52
N GLU A 302 17.17 -20.30 -12.25
CA GLU A 302 18.46 -19.60 -12.26
C GLU A 302 18.76 -18.99 -13.65
N ALA A 303 18.51 -19.75 -14.73
CA ALA A 303 18.69 -19.26 -16.09
C ALA A 303 17.81 -18.02 -16.37
N PHE A 304 16.54 -18.04 -15.97
CA PHE A 304 15.65 -16.90 -16.10
C PHE A 304 16.14 -15.69 -15.28
N TYR A 305 16.59 -15.93 -14.05
CA TYR A 305 17.15 -14.88 -13.19
C TYR A 305 18.38 -14.21 -13.83
N LYS A 306 19.34 -15.01 -14.33
CA LYS A 306 20.58 -14.55 -14.96
C LYS A 306 20.37 -13.88 -16.31
N ALA A 307 19.30 -14.23 -17.03
CA ALA A 307 18.96 -13.59 -18.31
C ALA A 307 18.43 -12.17 -18.16
N VAL A 308 17.84 -11.84 -17.00
CA VAL A 308 17.14 -10.55 -16.80
C VAL A 308 18.10 -9.47 -16.30
N ASP A 309 18.37 -8.49 -17.19
CA ASP A 309 19.20 -7.31 -16.92
C ASP A 309 18.35 -6.16 -16.35
N VAL A 310 18.37 -6.01 -15.03
CA VAL A 310 17.60 -4.97 -14.33
C VAL A 310 18.18 -3.57 -14.52
N GLU A 311 19.50 -3.44 -14.78
CA GLU A 311 20.11 -2.14 -15.09
C GLU A 311 19.70 -1.66 -16.48
N LEU A 312 19.53 -2.57 -17.44
CA LEU A 312 18.98 -2.25 -18.75
C LEU A 312 17.50 -1.81 -18.63
N ILE A 313 16.70 -2.48 -17.81
CA ILE A 313 15.31 -2.05 -17.51
C ILE A 313 15.34 -0.64 -16.92
N LYS A 314 16.15 -0.39 -15.88
CA LYS A 314 16.29 0.92 -15.26
C LYS A 314 16.62 2.01 -16.28
N THR A 315 17.63 1.78 -17.12
CA THR A 315 18.13 2.83 -18.02
C THR A 315 17.24 3.04 -19.24
N ARG A 316 16.75 1.97 -19.86
CA ARG A 316 16.01 2.03 -21.13
C ARG A 316 14.50 2.15 -20.97
N VAL A 317 13.93 1.45 -19.99
CA VAL A 317 12.48 1.43 -19.77
C VAL A 317 12.06 2.46 -18.72
N MET A 318 12.79 2.52 -17.59
CA MET A 318 12.44 3.35 -16.43
C MET A 318 13.15 4.73 -16.44
N ARG A 319 13.94 5.04 -17.49
CA ARG A 319 14.64 6.33 -17.66
C ARG A 319 15.47 6.74 -16.43
N GLY A 320 16.06 5.77 -15.75
CA GLY A 320 16.90 5.97 -14.56
C GLY A 320 16.14 6.09 -13.23
N LEU A 321 14.81 6.09 -13.24
CA LEU A 321 14.02 6.41 -12.04
C LEU A 321 13.78 5.20 -11.12
N SER A 322 13.90 3.96 -11.60
CA SER A 322 13.76 2.79 -10.74
C SER A 322 15.04 2.46 -9.99
N THR A 323 14.90 1.80 -8.83
CA THR A 323 16.03 1.30 -8.03
C THR A 323 16.06 -0.23 -8.15
N PRO A 324 17.09 -0.84 -8.84
CA PRO A 324 17.24 -2.28 -8.92
C PRO A 324 17.21 -2.96 -7.55
N SER A 325 16.56 -4.11 -7.45
CA SER A 325 16.39 -4.83 -6.19
C SER A 325 16.97 -6.23 -6.26
N ALA A 326 17.65 -6.64 -5.18
CA ALA A 326 18.07 -8.02 -4.95
C ALA A 326 17.01 -8.82 -4.16
N LEU A 327 16.14 -8.13 -3.44
CA LEU A 327 15.14 -8.71 -2.55
C LEU A 327 13.71 -8.37 -3.00
N MET A 328 12.76 -9.13 -2.48
CA MET A 328 11.32 -8.89 -2.64
C MET A 328 10.77 -7.83 -1.68
N ILE A 329 11.64 -7.13 -0.97
CA ILE A 329 11.32 -6.07 -0.01
C ILE A 329 12.11 -4.82 -0.32
N ALA A 330 11.52 -3.67 -0.08
CA ALA A 330 12.22 -2.39 -0.19
C ALA A 330 13.31 -2.26 0.89
N PRO A 331 14.53 -1.77 0.56
CA PRO A 331 15.63 -1.65 1.51
C PRO A 331 15.29 -0.84 2.76
N GLN A 332 14.36 0.11 2.66
CA GLN A 332 13.91 0.93 3.78
C GLN A 332 13.17 0.12 4.87
N LEU A 333 12.65 -1.06 4.53
CA LEU A 333 11.83 -1.90 5.40
C LEU A 333 12.61 -3.07 6.01
N PHE A 334 13.90 -3.22 5.69
CA PHE A 334 14.71 -4.31 6.21
C PHE A 334 16.15 -3.86 6.46
N SER A 335 16.58 -3.84 7.72
CA SER A 335 17.85 -3.26 8.15
C SER A 335 19.07 -3.95 7.53
N LEU A 336 19.00 -5.26 7.28
CA LEU A 336 20.07 -6.07 6.68
C LEU A 336 19.96 -6.20 5.15
N SER A 337 19.11 -5.43 4.50
CA SER A 337 18.91 -5.47 3.04
C SER A 337 20.20 -5.22 2.24
N LYS A 338 21.12 -4.41 2.77
CA LYS A 338 22.41 -4.10 2.16
C LYS A 338 23.37 -5.30 2.04
N ASP A 339 23.13 -6.36 2.81
CA ASP A 339 23.92 -7.59 2.75
C ASP A 339 23.63 -8.40 1.47
N PHE A 340 22.57 -8.05 0.77
CA PHE A 340 22.13 -8.73 -0.44
C PHE A 340 22.44 -7.90 -1.67
N VAL A 341 23.19 -8.50 -2.59
CA VAL A 341 23.59 -7.87 -3.84
C VAL A 341 23.03 -8.69 -5.01
N ARG A 342 22.37 -8.00 -5.95
CA ARG A 342 21.89 -8.67 -7.15
C ARG A 342 23.07 -9.09 -8.03
N GLU A 343 23.05 -10.34 -8.49
CA GLU A 343 24.01 -10.84 -9.46
C GLU A 343 23.90 -10.08 -10.79
N LYS A 344 25.04 -9.93 -11.45
CA LYS A 344 25.08 -9.36 -12.80
C LYS A 344 24.43 -10.32 -13.80
N PRO A 345 23.78 -9.80 -14.86
CA PRO A 345 23.23 -10.66 -15.90
C PRO A 345 24.33 -11.49 -16.58
N ASP A 346 24.01 -12.75 -16.83
CA ASP A 346 24.89 -13.74 -17.49
C ASP A 346 24.09 -14.57 -18.49
N PRO A 347 23.78 -14.05 -19.68
CA PRO A 347 23.01 -14.79 -20.69
C PRO A 347 23.69 -16.06 -21.19
N ASP A 348 25.03 -16.10 -21.22
CA ASP A 348 25.77 -17.28 -21.67
C ASP A 348 25.73 -18.41 -20.63
N GLY A 349 25.88 -18.07 -19.35
CA GLY A 349 25.64 -19.00 -18.24
C GLY A 349 24.18 -19.49 -18.20
N ALA A 350 23.23 -18.60 -18.47
CA ALA A 350 21.81 -18.98 -18.55
C ALA A 350 21.52 -20.01 -19.66
N LYS A 351 22.12 -19.86 -20.85
CA LYS A 351 22.01 -20.87 -21.92
C LYS A 351 22.55 -22.23 -21.51
N LYS A 352 23.71 -22.27 -20.82
CA LYS A 352 24.31 -23.53 -20.34
C LYS A 352 23.38 -24.21 -19.33
N LEU A 353 22.82 -23.45 -18.39
CA LEU A 353 21.87 -23.98 -17.41
C LEU A 353 20.61 -24.56 -18.07
N LEU A 354 20.04 -23.89 -19.09
CA LEU A 354 18.92 -24.42 -19.86
C LEU A 354 19.29 -25.73 -20.58
N ALA A 355 20.46 -25.80 -21.22
CA ALA A 355 20.92 -27.00 -21.89
C ALA A 355 21.10 -28.16 -20.90
N GLU A 356 21.74 -27.93 -19.73
CA GLU A 356 21.90 -28.92 -18.66
C GLU A 356 20.57 -29.37 -18.07
N ALA A 357 19.55 -28.50 -18.06
CA ALA A 357 18.17 -28.82 -17.65
C ALA A 357 17.38 -29.58 -18.74
N GLY A 358 17.99 -29.82 -19.92
CA GLY A 358 17.35 -30.53 -21.02
C GLY A 358 16.58 -29.67 -22.02
N TYR A 359 16.88 -28.37 -22.05
CA TYR A 359 16.31 -27.38 -22.96
C TYR A 359 17.39 -26.64 -23.77
N PRO A 360 18.23 -27.32 -24.57
CA PRO A 360 19.33 -26.68 -25.30
C PRO A 360 18.85 -25.65 -26.32
N ASP A 361 17.66 -25.83 -26.88
CA ASP A 361 17.04 -24.92 -27.84
C ASP A 361 15.99 -24.00 -27.18
N GLY A 362 15.92 -24.00 -25.82
CA GLY A 362 14.91 -23.29 -25.05
C GLY A 362 13.52 -23.93 -25.11
N PHE A 363 12.47 -23.16 -24.85
CA PHE A 363 11.07 -23.58 -24.88
C PHE A 363 10.14 -22.36 -25.01
N GLU A 364 8.84 -22.64 -25.24
CA GLU A 364 7.82 -21.57 -25.27
C GLU A 364 7.05 -21.51 -23.93
N VAL A 365 6.78 -20.29 -23.45
CA VAL A 365 5.95 -20.05 -22.28
C VAL A 365 5.18 -18.72 -22.43
N THR A 366 3.93 -18.70 -21.94
CA THR A 366 3.17 -17.43 -21.88
C THR A 366 3.51 -16.67 -20.61
N MET A 367 3.72 -15.35 -20.79
CA MET A 367 3.89 -14.40 -19.69
C MET A 367 2.63 -13.54 -19.56
N ASP A 368 2.01 -13.58 -18.39
CA ASP A 368 0.91 -12.69 -18.02
C ASP A 368 1.47 -11.36 -17.46
N CYS A 369 0.98 -10.25 -18.02
CA CYS A 369 1.44 -8.91 -17.66
C CYS A 369 0.25 -7.95 -17.60
N PRO A 370 0.10 -7.09 -16.58
CA PRO A 370 -0.81 -5.97 -16.67
C PRO A 370 -0.24 -4.88 -17.59
N ASN A 371 -1.10 -3.99 -18.11
CA ASN A 371 -0.68 -2.88 -18.97
C ASN A 371 -1.19 -1.51 -18.51
N ASP A 372 -1.81 -1.46 -17.33
CA ASP A 372 -2.36 -0.24 -16.74
C ASP A 372 -2.32 -0.25 -15.19
N ARG A 373 -1.41 -1.08 -14.61
CA ARG A 373 -1.29 -1.24 -13.16
C ARG A 373 -0.03 -0.62 -12.57
N TYR A 374 1.11 -0.89 -13.17
CA TYR A 374 2.42 -0.43 -12.69
C TYR A 374 3.04 0.55 -13.69
N VAL A 375 4.04 1.30 -13.23
CA VAL A 375 4.75 2.23 -14.12
C VAL A 375 5.45 1.44 -15.22
N ASN A 376 5.07 1.68 -16.48
CA ASN A 376 5.62 1.04 -17.68
C ASN A 376 5.59 -0.50 -17.67
N ASP A 377 4.60 -1.11 -17.03
CA ASP A 377 4.48 -2.57 -16.88
C ASP A 377 4.58 -3.33 -18.21
N ALA A 378 3.80 -2.97 -19.22
CA ALA A 378 3.87 -3.60 -20.54
C ALA A 378 5.28 -3.50 -21.15
N SER A 379 5.92 -2.33 -21.09
CA SER A 379 7.27 -2.11 -21.62
C SER A 379 8.36 -2.87 -20.84
N ILE A 380 8.17 -3.06 -19.53
CA ILE A 380 9.04 -3.94 -18.71
C ILE A 380 8.91 -5.38 -19.21
N CYS A 381 7.68 -5.86 -19.41
CA CYS A 381 7.43 -7.22 -19.91
C CYS A 381 8.01 -7.42 -21.31
N GLU A 382 7.85 -6.47 -22.23
CA GLU A 382 8.46 -6.50 -23.57
C GLU A 382 10.00 -6.59 -23.49
N ALA A 383 10.63 -5.84 -22.61
CA ALA A 383 12.08 -5.90 -22.40
C ALA A 383 12.50 -7.30 -21.89
N VAL A 384 11.76 -7.88 -20.95
CA VAL A 384 11.99 -9.25 -20.43
C VAL A 384 11.84 -10.29 -21.54
N VAL A 385 10.82 -10.18 -22.40
CA VAL A 385 10.65 -11.04 -23.60
C VAL A 385 11.90 -11.01 -24.47
N GLY A 386 12.43 -9.82 -24.77
CA GLY A 386 13.64 -9.64 -25.57
C GLY A 386 14.90 -10.24 -24.90
N MET A 387 15.00 -10.16 -23.57
CA MET A 387 16.11 -10.73 -22.82
C MET A 387 16.06 -12.26 -22.83
N LEU A 388 14.90 -12.86 -22.58
CA LEU A 388 14.71 -14.31 -22.57
C LEU A 388 14.87 -14.93 -23.96
N ALA A 389 14.51 -14.20 -25.02
CA ALA A 389 14.76 -14.65 -26.40
C ALA A 389 16.27 -14.86 -26.69
N ARG A 390 17.16 -14.10 -26.06
CA ARG A 390 18.62 -14.28 -26.21
C ARG A 390 19.14 -15.61 -25.70
N ILE A 391 18.41 -16.22 -24.77
CA ILE A 391 18.75 -17.54 -24.22
C ILE A 391 17.92 -18.68 -24.81
N GLY A 392 17.17 -18.44 -25.91
CA GLY A 392 16.37 -19.43 -26.62
C GLY A 392 14.94 -19.59 -26.10
N VAL A 393 14.53 -18.86 -25.06
CA VAL A 393 13.16 -18.94 -24.53
C VAL A 393 12.25 -18.02 -25.33
N LYS A 394 11.22 -18.60 -25.97
CA LYS A 394 10.17 -17.85 -26.64
C LYS A 394 9.04 -17.52 -25.68
N VAL A 395 8.90 -16.25 -25.35
CA VAL A 395 7.83 -15.78 -24.45
C VAL A 395 6.67 -15.21 -25.27
N ASN A 396 5.49 -15.80 -25.10
CA ASN A 396 4.24 -15.29 -25.65
C ASN A 396 3.66 -14.28 -24.63
N LEU A 397 3.85 -12.99 -24.88
CA LEU A 397 3.39 -11.94 -23.96
C LEU A 397 1.86 -11.74 -24.07
N LEU A 398 1.18 -11.86 -22.94
CA LEU A 398 -0.24 -11.54 -22.78
C LEU A 398 -0.37 -10.31 -21.89
N ALA A 399 -0.29 -9.11 -22.49
CA ALA A 399 -0.49 -7.84 -21.82
C ALA A 399 -1.99 -7.49 -21.77
N GLN A 400 -2.53 -7.31 -20.56
CA GLN A 400 -3.97 -7.14 -20.32
C GLN A 400 -4.26 -5.98 -19.35
N PRO A 401 -5.42 -5.32 -19.44
CA PRO A 401 -5.88 -4.43 -18.38
C PRO A 401 -5.92 -5.13 -17.02
N LYS A 402 -5.55 -4.39 -15.96
CA LYS A 402 -5.44 -4.93 -14.59
C LYS A 402 -6.64 -5.73 -14.13
N ALA A 403 -7.85 -5.32 -14.50
CA ALA A 403 -9.07 -6.02 -14.12
C ALA A 403 -9.13 -7.46 -14.70
N GLN A 404 -8.76 -7.63 -15.97
CA GLN A 404 -8.69 -8.94 -16.62
C GLN A 404 -7.51 -9.76 -16.10
N TYR A 405 -6.35 -9.11 -15.95
CA TYR A 405 -5.15 -9.72 -15.40
C TYR A 405 -5.41 -10.32 -14.01
N PHE A 406 -5.89 -9.52 -13.06
CA PHE A 406 -6.13 -9.98 -11.69
C PHE A 406 -7.27 -10.99 -11.59
N ALA A 407 -8.33 -10.85 -12.38
CA ALA A 407 -9.40 -11.85 -12.45
C ALA A 407 -8.90 -13.24 -12.87
N LYS A 408 -7.84 -13.30 -13.67
CA LYS A 408 -7.22 -14.55 -14.16
C LYS A 408 -6.23 -15.12 -13.15
N VAL A 409 -5.31 -14.29 -12.63
CA VAL A 409 -4.10 -14.79 -11.93
C VAL A 409 -4.26 -14.90 -10.42
N LEU A 410 -5.22 -14.21 -9.79
CA LEU A 410 -5.46 -14.30 -8.35
C LEU A 410 -6.25 -15.56 -7.96
N LYS A 411 -6.36 -15.83 -6.66
CA LYS A 411 -7.05 -16.99 -6.08
C LYS A 411 -8.45 -17.22 -6.64
N PRO A 412 -9.33 -16.21 -6.78
CA PRO A 412 -10.65 -16.40 -7.40
C PRO A 412 -10.59 -16.89 -8.85
N GLY A 413 -9.57 -16.52 -9.62
CA GLY A 413 -9.31 -16.98 -10.97
C GLY A 413 -8.61 -18.34 -11.06
N GLY A 414 -8.20 -18.92 -9.94
CA GLY A 414 -7.53 -20.21 -9.84
C GLY A 414 -6.05 -20.15 -10.20
N PHE A 415 -5.39 -19.00 -10.00
CA PHE A 415 -3.97 -18.82 -10.27
C PHE A 415 -3.56 -19.25 -11.69
N LYS A 416 -4.35 -18.90 -12.72
CA LYS A 416 -4.16 -19.34 -14.11
C LYS A 416 -3.03 -18.57 -14.80
N THR A 417 -1.80 -18.82 -14.37
CA THR A 417 -0.60 -18.22 -14.97
C THR A 417 0.54 -19.23 -15.00
N SER A 418 1.51 -19.06 -15.92
CA SER A 418 2.73 -19.86 -15.98
C SER A 418 3.97 -19.04 -15.66
N PHE A 419 4.02 -17.81 -16.13
CA PHE A 419 5.06 -16.81 -15.87
C PHE A 419 4.38 -15.44 -15.81
N TYR A 420 4.76 -14.55 -14.89
CA TYR A 420 4.00 -13.32 -14.65
C TYR A 420 4.85 -12.19 -14.07
N LEU A 421 4.36 -10.96 -14.27
CA LEU A 421 4.88 -9.76 -13.59
C LEU A 421 3.90 -9.35 -12.49
N LEU A 422 4.41 -9.11 -11.29
CA LEU A 422 3.63 -8.59 -10.16
C LEU A 422 4.41 -7.49 -9.44
N GLY A 423 3.71 -6.61 -8.76
CA GLY A 423 4.28 -5.64 -7.84
C GLY A 423 3.65 -5.77 -6.46
N TRP A 424 4.44 -5.71 -5.41
CA TRP A 424 3.98 -5.85 -4.04
C TRP A 424 4.49 -4.73 -3.13
N THR A 425 3.58 -4.12 -2.39
CA THR A 425 3.87 -3.20 -1.29
C THR A 425 3.41 -3.91 -0.02
N PRO A 426 4.31 -4.20 0.94
CA PRO A 426 3.92 -4.88 2.17
C PRO A 426 2.92 -4.05 2.97
N ALA A 427 1.74 -4.60 3.25
CA ALA A 427 0.65 -3.88 3.94
C ALA A 427 1.06 -3.44 5.36
N SER A 428 1.84 -4.27 6.07
CA SER A 428 2.37 -3.92 7.40
C SER A 428 3.66 -3.10 7.35
N SER A 429 4.19 -2.79 6.15
CA SER A 429 5.54 -2.22 5.97
C SER A 429 6.63 -3.08 6.63
N ASP A 430 6.46 -4.39 6.59
CA ASP A 430 7.34 -5.38 7.24
C ASP A 430 7.61 -6.59 6.34
N SER A 431 8.80 -7.19 6.49
CA SER A 431 9.22 -8.37 5.72
C SER A 431 8.32 -9.58 5.94
N HIS A 432 7.71 -9.72 7.15
CA HIS A 432 6.81 -10.84 7.42
C HIS A 432 5.69 -10.93 6.38
N ASN A 433 5.10 -9.79 5.98
CA ASN A 433 4.04 -9.78 4.97
C ASN A 433 4.50 -10.38 3.62
N VAL A 434 5.71 -10.07 3.18
CA VAL A 434 6.28 -10.64 1.94
C VAL A 434 6.55 -12.13 2.09
N LEU A 435 7.18 -12.53 3.20
CA LEU A 435 7.53 -13.94 3.47
C LEU A 435 6.28 -14.80 3.61
N HIS A 436 5.23 -14.27 4.22
CA HIS A 436 3.98 -14.96 4.47
C HIS A 436 3.04 -14.98 3.25
N ASP A 437 2.73 -13.80 2.67
CA ASP A 437 1.68 -13.68 1.65
C ASP A 437 2.18 -14.04 0.24
N ILE A 438 3.47 -13.72 -0.07
CA ILE A 438 4.05 -13.95 -1.41
C ILE A 438 4.87 -15.25 -1.45
N MET A 439 5.68 -15.53 -0.43
CA MET A 439 6.63 -16.64 -0.45
C MET A 439 6.15 -17.87 0.33
N GLY A 440 5.14 -17.73 1.19
CA GLY A 440 4.59 -18.82 1.99
C GLY A 440 3.92 -19.89 1.13
N CYS A 441 3.98 -21.13 1.56
CA CYS A 441 3.30 -22.25 0.90
C CYS A 441 1.79 -22.03 0.89
N ARG A 442 1.16 -22.16 -0.27
CA ARG A 442 -0.32 -22.15 -0.37
C ARG A 442 -0.94 -23.38 0.25
N ASP A 443 -2.23 -23.29 0.54
CA ASP A 443 -3.06 -24.42 0.99
C ASP A 443 -2.60 -25.03 2.32
N ASP A 444 -2.04 -24.18 3.20
CA ASP A 444 -1.80 -24.57 4.58
C ASP A 444 -3.13 -24.59 5.33
N ASN A 445 -3.59 -25.79 5.72
CA ASN A 445 -4.87 -25.98 6.44
C ASN A 445 -4.87 -25.28 7.81
N ASN A 446 -3.71 -24.97 8.37
CA ASN A 446 -3.57 -24.27 9.64
C ASN A 446 -3.56 -22.74 9.48
N ASP A 447 -3.24 -22.26 8.27
CA ASP A 447 -3.21 -20.85 7.95
C ASP A 447 -3.69 -20.60 6.50
N VAL A 448 -4.97 -20.37 6.34
CA VAL A 448 -5.63 -20.16 5.05
C VAL A 448 -5.25 -18.85 4.35
N THR A 449 -4.53 -17.96 5.05
CA THR A 449 -4.05 -16.69 4.52
C THR A 449 -2.62 -16.77 3.99
N ARG A 450 -1.87 -17.79 4.37
CA ARG A 450 -0.51 -18.03 3.91
C ARG A 450 -0.49 -18.27 2.40
N GLY A 451 0.42 -17.58 1.72
CA GLY A 451 0.56 -17.68 0.28
C GLY A 451 -0.63 -17.15 -0.52
N GLU A 452 -1.45 -16.26 0.07
CA GLU A 452 -2.65 -15.69 -0.58
C GLU A 452 -2.32 -15.03 -1.93
N ALA A 453 -1.16 -14.39 -2.03
CA ALA A 453 -0.66 -13.75 -3.23
C ALA A 453 0.51 -14.51 -3.90
N ASN A 454 0.76 -15.74 -3.50
CA ASN A 454 1.75 -16.61 -4.11
C ASN A 454 1.19 -17.24 -5.41
N LEU A 455 1.19 -16.49 -6.49
CA LEU A 455 0.55 -16.92 -7.75
C LEU A 455 1.22 -18.15 -8.37
N GLY A 456 2.54 -18.29 -8.20
CA GLY A 456 3.33 -19.39 -8.75
C GLY A 456 3.39 -20.64 -7.88
N GLY A 457 2.90 -20.57 -6.64
CA GLY A 457 2.89 -21.70 -5.71
C GLY A 457 4.28 -22.20 -5.31
N TYR A 458 5.27 -21.32 -5.25
CA TYR A 458 6.54 -21.64 -4.59
C TYR A 458 6.26 -22.12 -3.16
N CYS A 459 6.99 -23.13 -2.70
CA CYS A 459 6.81 -23.67 -1.37
C CYS A 459 8.14 -24.22 -0.83
N ASN A 460 8.56 -23.68 0.31
CA ASN A 460 9.70 -24.18 1.07
C ASN A 460 9.34 -24.18 2.55
N LYS A 461 9.21 -25.38 3.13
CA LYS A 461 8.78 -25.53 4.54
C LYS A 461 9.76 -24.97 5.57
N GLN A 462 11.06 -24.84 5.22
CA GLN A 462 12.03 -24.17 6.09
C GLN A 462 11.80 -22.67 6.11
N LEU A 463 11.45 -22.08 4.96
CA LEU A 463 11.07 -20.68 4.86
C LEU A 463 9.78 -20.41 5.68
N ASP A 464 8.76 -21.26 5.55
CA ASP A 464 7.54 -21.15 6.35
C ASP A 464 7.84 -21.15 7.85
N ALA A 465 8.66 -22.13 8.32
CA ALA A 465 9.03 -22.23 9.73
C ALA A 465 9.84 -21.02 10.24
N LEU A 466 10.65 -20.39 9.37
CA LEU A 466 11.33 -19.14 9.72
C LEU A 466 10.34 -17.97 9.77
N THR A 467 9.38 -17.91 8.85
CA THR A 467 8.33 -16.88 8.79
C THR A 467 7.49 -16.89 10.07
N ASP A 468 7.13 -18.09 10.57
CA ASP A 468 6.40 -18.24 11.84
C ASP A 468 7.21 -17.69 13.02
N LYS A 469 8.51 -17.98 13.05
CA LYS A 469 9.41 -17.44 14.10
C LYS A 469 9.57 -15.91 13.99
N VAL A 470 9.64 -15.37 12.76
CA VAL A 470 9.71 -13.93 12.51
C VAL A 470 8.51 -13.22 13.11
N LEU A 471 7.31 -13.82 13.03
CA LEU A 471 6.09 -13.21 13.55
C LEU A 471 6.12 -13.03 15.07
N ILE A 472 6.71 -13.98 15.80
CA ILE A 472 6.66 -14.01 17.27
C ILE A 472 7.95 -13.54 17.96
N GLU A 473 9.05 -13.32 17.21
CA GLU A 473 10.32 -12.87 17.78
C GLU A 473 10.26 -11.37 18.14
N THR A 474 10.44 -11.08 19.42
CA THR A 474 10.37 -9.71 19.97
C THR A 474 11.72 -8.99 20.03
N ASP A 475 12.83 -9.72 19.97
CA ASP A 475 14.17 -9.13 19.86
C ASP A 475 14.43 -8.73 18.40
N ALA A 476 14.54 -7.44 18.14
CA ALA A 476 14.66 -6.89 16.80
C ALA A 476 15.88 -7.44 16.03
N ALA A 477 17.03 -7.61 16.70
CA ALA A 477 18.24 -8.10 16.04
C ALA A 477 18.13 -9.58 15.69
N LYS A 478 17.57 -10.42 16.56
CA LYS A 478 17.30 -11.82 16.26
C LYS A 478 16.24 -11.95 15.16
N ARG A 479 15.20 -11.11 15.21
CA ARG A 479 14.17 -11.06 14.19
C ARG A 479 14.75 -10.75 12.81
N ASP A 480 15.61 -9.74 12.70
CA ASP A 480 16.31 -9.41 11.46
C ASP A 480 17.18 -10.57 10.93
N GLN A 481 17.82 -11.33 11.81
CA GLN A 481 18.58 -12.53 11.40
C GLN A 481 17.67 -13.65 10.88
N LEU A 482 16.49 -13.86 11.47
CA LEU A 482 15.50 -14.82 10.96
C LEU A 482 14.98 -14.41 9.57
N ILE A 483 14.67 -13.11 9.39
CA ILE A 483 14.28 -12.54 8.10
C ILE A 483 15.38 -12.75 7.06
N LYS A 484 16.65 -12.48 7.43
CA LYS A 484 17.81 -12.70 6.57
C LYS A 484 17.90 -14.15 6.09
N GLN A 485 17.81 -15.11 7.01
CA GLN A 485 17.84 -16.54 6.69
C GLN A 485 16.69 -16.94 5.75
N ALA A 486 15.48 -16.39 5.94
CA ALA A 486 14.36 -16.67 5.05
C ALA A 486 14.60 -16.14 3.63
N TYR A 487 15.14 -14.93 3.48
CA TYR A 487 15.50 -14.41 2.16
C TYR A 487 16.67 -15.16 1.50
N GLU A 488 17.65 -15.61 2.27
CA GLU A 488 18.77 -16.46 1.76
C GLU A 488 18.24 -17.77 1.15
N ILE A 489 17.23 -18.41 1.77
CA ILE A 489 16.55 -19.58 1.21
C ILE A 489 15.87 -19.22 -0.11
N ALA A 490 15.06 -18.16 -0.14
CA ALA A 490 14.33 -17.78 -1.34
C ALA A 490 15.25 -17.42 -2.52
N ILE A 491 16.38 -16.74 -2.25
CA ILE A 491 17.41 -16.42 -3.25
C ILE A 491 18.08 -17.68 -3.75
N LYS A 492 18.51 -18.57 -2.85
CA LYS A 492 19.15 -19.84 -3.21
C LYS A 492 18.25 -20.72 -4.06
N ASP A 493 16.94 -20.66 -3.83
CA ASP A 493 15.95 -21.40 -4.61
C ASP A 493 15.61 -20.72 -5.94
N TYR A 494 16.11 -19.51 -6.20
CA TYR A 494 15.65 -18.65 -7.31
C TYR A 494 14.11 -18.60 -7.37
N ALA A 495 13.49 -18.44 -6.21
CA ALA A 495 12.03 -18.52 -6.05
C ALA A 495 11.29 -17.48 -6.88
N TYR A 496 11.85 -16.28 -6.98
CA TYR A 496 11.35 -15.11 -7.72
C TYR A 496 12.49 -14.37 -8.38
N ILE A 497 12.15 -13.47 -9.30
CA ILE A 497 13.11 -12.56 -9.95
C ILE A 497 12.74 -11.12 -9.55
N PRO A 498 13.27 -10.57 -8.45
CA PRO A 498 13.09 -9.17 -8.12
C PRO A 498 13.66 -8.29 -9.24
N LEU A 499 12.92 -7.27 -9.67
CA LEU A 499 13.39 -6.34 -10.69
C LEU A 499 13.87 -5.04 -10.06
N HIS A 500 12.95 -4.28 -9.49
CA HIS A 500 13.27 -2.97 -8.93
C HIS A 500 12.17 -2.47 -7.99
N GLN A 501 12.52 -1.48 -7.16
CA GLN A 501 11.54 -0.62 -6.55
C GLN A 501 10.99 0.35 -7.60
N GLN A 502 9.67 0.44 -7.66
CA GLN A 502 8.97 1.35 -8.56
C GLN A 502 9.31 2.80 -8.18
N ALA A 503 9.32 3.70 -9.15
CA ALA A 503 9.44 5.12 -8.91
C ALA A 503 8.08 5.75 -8.66
N LEU A 504 8.01 6.64 -7.68
CA LEU A 504 6.90 7.59 -7.54
C LEU A 504 7.06 8.72 -8.56
N ALA A 505 5.94 9.22 -9.08
CA ALA A 505 5.91 10.40 -9.95
C ALA A 505 4.58 11.14 -9.74
N TRP A 506 4.59 12.15 -8.87
CA TRP A 506 3.44 13.02 -8.60
C TRP A 506 3.61 14.38 -9.27
N GLY A 507 2.68 14.77 -10.11
CA GLY A 507 2.64 16.09 -10.71
C GLY A 507 1.98 17.08 -9.78
N VAL A 508 2.65 18.15 -9.44
CA VAL A 508 2.23 19.11 -8.42
C VAL A 508 2.36 20.53 -8.94
N SER A 509 1.27 21.31 -8.89
CA SER A 509 1.29 22.74 -9.17
C SER A 509 2.29 23.44 -8.26
N LYS A 510 3.05 24.40 -8.77
CA LYS A 510 3.98 25.22 -7.95
C LYS A 510 3.30 26.01 -6.83
N LYS A 511 1.98 26.16 -6.88
CA LYS A 511 1.17 26.76 -5.81
C LYS A 511 0.91 25.81 -4.64
N VAL A 512 1.20 24.51 -4.78
CA VAL A 512 0.93 23.48 -3.76
C VAL A 512 2.24 22.97 -3.18
N LYS A 513 2.29 22.87 -1.85
CA LYS A 513 3.33 22.14 -1.11
C LYS A 513 2.67 20.93 -0.47
N LEU A 514 3.23 19.76 -0.68
CA LEU A 514 2.77 18.52 -0.06
C LEU A 514 3.95 17.58 0.21
N THR A 515 3.72 16.53 0.99
CA THR A 515 4.72 15.51 1.31
C THR A 515 4.47 14.27 0.46
N GLN A 516 5.49 13.81 -0.27
CA GLN A 516 5.46 12.53 -0.98
C GLN A 516 5.96 11.43 -0.04
N ARG A 517 5.11 10.46 0.29
CA ARG A 517 5.48 9.30 1.10
C ARG A 517 5.84 8.12 0.19
N ALA A 518 6.78 7.29 0.65
CA ALA A 518 7.25 6.13 -0.11
C ALA A 518 6.21 5.00 -0.24
N ASP A 519 5.13 5.01 0.57
CA ASP A 519 3.99 4.09 0.45
C ASP A 519 3.00 4.48 -0.66
N ASN A 520 3.26 5.59 -1.35
CA ASN A 520 2.39 6.17 -2.39
C ASN A 520 1.02 6.66 -1.90
N ALA A 521 0.84 6.88 -0.61
CA ALA A 521 -0.39 7.47 -0.08
C ALA A 521 -0.39 8.99 -0.27
N VAL A 522 -1.28 9.51 -1.12
CA VAL A 522 -1.46 10.95 -1.33
C VAL A 522 -2.35 11.50 -0.22
N LEU A 523 -1.72 12.06 0.82
CA LEU A 523 -2.39 12.57 2.02
C LEU A 523 -2.40 14.10 1.99
N LEU A 524 -3.52 14.68 1.54
CA LEU A 524 -3.66 16.11 1.32
C LEU A 524 -3.96 16.91 2.59
N TYR A 525 -4.22 16.25 3.71
CA TYR A 525 -4.32 16.94 5.02
C TYR A 525 -2.97 17.46 5.54
N TRP A 526 -1.87 17.22 4.79
CA TRP A 526 -0.57 17.88 4.97
C TRP A 526 -0.24 18.86 3.85
N ALA A 527 -1.17 19.11 2.95
CA ALA A 527 -0.94 20.00 1.83
C ALA A 527 -1.28 21.47 2.18
N THR A 528 -0.48 22.38 1.65
CA THR A 528 -0.82 23.82 1.68
C THR A 528 -0.84 24.38 0.27
N LYS A 529 -1.76 25.28 -0.02
CA LYS A 529 -1.89 25.96 -1.29
C LYS A 529 -1.78 27.46 -1.10
N THR A 530 -0.92 28.10 -1.87
CA THR A 530 -0.80 29.57 -1.88
C THR A 530 -1.85 30.18 -2.77
N GLU A 531 -2.35 31.35 -2.40
CA GLU A 531 -3.03 32.26 -3.31
C GLU A 531 -2.02 32.75 -4.37
N GLU A 532 -2.48 33.40 -5.42
CA GLU A 532 -1.65 33.87 -6.52
C GLU A 532 -0.47 34.72 -6.09
#